data_2c6145bf4d91c6ccfc9d4b1c5de64860
#
_entry.id   2c6145bf4d91c6ccfc9d4b1c5de64860
#
_cell.length_a   1.000
_cell.length_b   1.000
_cell.length_c   1.000
_cell.angle_alpha   90.00
_cell.angle_beta   90.00
_cell.angle_gamma   90.00
#
_symmetry.space_group_name_H-M   'P 1'
#
loop_
_entity.id
_entity.type
_entity.pdbx_description
1 polymer ?
#
loop_
_entity_poly.entity_id
_entity_poly.type
_entity_poly.pdbx_seq_one_letter_code
_entity_poly.pdbx_strand_id
1 'polypeptide(L)'
;MRTSSPRRVRRALASFLAAALAAGLTVAGTGAPAQAAAADVTGGSATWNFVDSWTSYVTGGIAQGTITPPLQGGQASYGPASGSYDAASGTGSIRLGGSTRYEGRHGALDVTSSAGRLDLPGPTTGAVYADFAGTVN
;
A
#
# COMPACT_ATOMS: atom_id res chain seq x y z
N MET A 1 12.96 34.99 -8.85
CA MET A 1 13.17 33.54 -8.83
C MET A 1 13.12 33.06 -7.40
N ARG A 2 12.02 32.44 -6.97
CA ARG A 2 11.90 31.86 -5.62
C ARG A 2 11.79 30.35 -5.81
N THR A 3 12.80 29.63 -5.38
CA THR A 3 12.87 28.18 -5.35
C THR A 3 12.05 27.68 -4.17
N SER A 4 10.95 26.99 -4.44
CA SER A 4 10.13 26.33 -3.44
C SER A 4 10.67 24.91 -3.20
N SER A 5 11.14 24.68 -1.99
CA SER A 5 11.53 23.34 -1.50
C SER A 5 10.33 22.42 -1.33
N PRO A 6 10.42 21.14 -1.68
CA PRO A 6 9.36 20.17 -1.43
C PRO A 6 9.29 19.83 0.07
N ARG A 7 8.17 20.15 0.70
CA ARG A 7 7.88 19.73 2.06
C ARG A 7 7.64 18.21 2.10
N ARG A 8 8.55 17.49 2.71
CA ARG A 8 8.39 16.08 3.04
C ARG A 8 7.30 15.94 4.12
N VAL A 9 6.14 15.41 3.76
CA VAL A 9 5.11 15.05 4.72
C VAL A 9 5.48 13.71 5.35
N ARG A 10 6.01 13.76 6.58
CA ARG A 10 6.20 12.57 7.41
C ARG A 10 4.86 12.22 8.03
N ARG A 11 4.19 11.18 7.54
CA ARG A 11 3.04 10.60 8.23
C ARG A 11 3.55 9.52 9.18
N ALA A 12 3.30 9.74 10.48
CA ALA A 12 3.55 8.78 11.53
C ALA A 12 2.58 7.61 11.39
N LEU A 13 3.10 6.39 11.28
CA LEU A 13 2.32 5.16 11.35
C LEU A 13 2.15 4.76 12.82
N ALA A 14 0.89 4.48 13.16
CA ALA A 14 0.47 4.08 14.50
C ALA A 14 1.07 2.72 14.90
N SER A 15 1.51 2.66 16.15
CA SER A 15 2.06 1.47 16.80
C SER A 15 1.00 0.40 17.00
N PHE A 16 1.19 -0.81 16.45
CA PHE A 16 0.45 -1.99 16.85
C PHE A 16 1.17 -2.68 18.01
N LEU A 17 0.50 -2.71 19.15
CA LEU A 17 0.92 -3.43 20.36
C LEU A 17 0.60 -4.91 20.19
N ALA A 18 1.61 -5.78 20.03
CA ALA A 18 1.45 -7.21 20.08
C ALA A 18 1.65 -7.69 21.54
N ALA A 19 0.59 -8.17 22.16
CA ALA A 19 0.65 -8.83 23.46
C ALA A 19 1.21 -10.25 23.30
N ALA A 20 2.40 -10.52 23.82
CA ALA A 20 2.97 -11.85 23.90
C ALA A 20 2.51 -12.54 25.19
N LEU A 21 1.84 -13.67 25.06
CA LEU A 21 1.51 -14.56 26.17
C LEU A 21 2.73 -15.44 26.46
N ALA A 22 3.38 -15.24 27.59
CA ALA A 22 4.49 -16.06 28.05
C ALA A 22 3.97 -17.32 28.74
N ALA A 23 4.14 -18.48 28.12
CA ALA A 23 4.09 -19.76 28.79
C ALA A 23 5.50 -20.30 28.93
N GLY A 24 5.98 -20.43 30.16
CA GLY A 24 7.34 -20.87 30.44
C GLY A 24 7.54 -22.35 30.16
N LEU A 25 8.58 -22.66 29.40
CA LEU A 25 9.27 -23.94 29.41
C LEU A 25 10.78 -23.64 29.35
N THR A 26 11.46 -23.87 30.47
CA THR A 26 12.93 -23.84 30.52
C THR A 26 13.45 -25.14 29.93
N VAL A 27 13.97 -25.08 28.70
CA VAL A 27 14.86 -26.10 28.16
C VAL A 27 16.21 -25.44 27.99
N ALA A 28 17.17 -25.82 28.85
CA ALA A 28 18.54 -25.45 28.68
C ALA A 28 19.13 -26.24 27.50
N GLY A 29 19.12 -25.61 26.36
CA GLY A 29 19.78 -26.05 25.14
C GLY A 29 20.48 -24.85 24.55
N THR A 30 21.83 -24.91 24.43
CA THR A 30 22.67 -23.92 23.76
C THR A 30 22.43 -24.03 22.23
N GLY A 31 21.23 -23.77 21.79
CA GLY A 31 20.91 -23.58 20.39
C GLY A 31 20.80 -22.07 20.13
N ALA A 32 21.52 -21.56 19.15
CA ALA A 32 21.30 -20.23 18.63
C ALA A 32 19.76 -20.09 18.33
N PRO A 33 19.14 -18.94 18.64
CA PRO A 33 17.73 -18.76 18.31
C PRO A 33 17.56 -19.01 16.81
N ALA A 34 16.72 -19.97 16.47
CA ALA A 34 16.34 -20.18 15.08
C ALA A 34 15.73 -18.86 14.62
N GLN A 35 16.42 -18.15 13.74
CA GLN A 35 15.85 -16.99 13.07
C GLN A 35 14.61 -17.48 12.36
N ALA A 36 13.46 -16.91 12.72
CA ALA A 36 12.23 -17.21 12.01
C ALA A 36 12.47 -16.82 10.55
N ALA A 37 12.39 -17.82 9.67
CA ALA A 37 12.53 -17.58 8.24
C ALA A 37 11.40 -16.65 7.77
N ALA A 38 11.68 -15.84 6.77
CA ALA A 38 10.66 -15.02 6.14
C ALA A 38 9.48 -15.90 5.72
N ALA A 39 8.28 -15.51 6.09
CA ALA A 39 7.05 -16.20 5.73
C ALA A 39 6.52 -15.69 4.40
N ASP A 40 5.98 -16.61 3.58
CA ASP A 40 5.31 -16.23 2.35
C ASP A 40 3.99 -15.53 2.61
N VAL A 41 3.76 -14.44 1.92
CA VAL A 41 2.48 -13.73 1.87
C VAL A 41 1.71 -14.23 0.65
N THR A 42 0.60 -14.92 0.87
CA THR A 42 -0.19 -15.57 -0.18
C THR A 42 -1.64 -15.13 -0.16
N GLY A 43 -1.90 -13.84 -0.15
CA GLY A 43 -3.25 -13.31 -0.11
C GLY A 43 -3.35 -12.02 0.67
N GLY A 44 -4.60 -11.54 0.83
CA GLY A 44 -4.87 -10.26 1.44
C GLY A 44 -4.98 -9.14 0.42
N SER A 45 -5.34 -7.97 0.89
CA SER A 45 -5.54 -6.77 0.08
C SER A 45 -5.10 -5.53 0.84
N ALA A 46 -4.83 -4.47 0.12
CA ALA A 46 -4.65 -3.13 0.67
C ALA A 46 -5.70 -2.19 0.08
N THR A 47 -6.19 -1.29 0.91
CA THR A 47 -7.05 -0.19 0.46
C THR A 47 -6.27 1.11 0.44
N TRP A 48 -6.51 1.89 -0.59
CA TRP A 48 -5.88 3.19 -0.76
C TRP A 48 -6.92 4.29 -0.90
N ASN A 49 -6.79 5.30 -0.07
CA ASN A 49 -7.64 6.48 -0.15
C ASN A 49 -6.92 7.56 -0.98
N PHE A 50 -7.39 7.80 -2.19
CA PHE A 50 -6.96 8.97 -2.95
C PHE A 50 -7.54 10.24 -2.31
N VAL A 51 -6.92 11.39 -2.60
CA VAL A 51 -7.46 12.67 -2.14
C VAL A 51 -8.89 12.86 -2.66
N ASP A 52 -9.79 13.29 -1.80
CA ASP A 52 -11.23 13.44 -2.12
C ASP A 52 -11.45 14.37 -3.31
N SER A 53 -10.58 15.35 -3.50
CA SER A 53 -10.62 16.26 -4.64
C SER A 53 -10.43 15.55 -5.98
N TRP A 54 -9.62 14.50 -6.04
CA TRP A 54 -9.44 13.69 -7.27
C TRP A 54 -10.70 12.89 -7.59
N THR A 55 -11.24 12.19 -6.61
CA THR A 55 -12.47 11.42 -6.77
C THR A 55 -13.64 12.32 -7.19
N SER A 56 -13.78 13.47 -6.53
CA SER A 56 -14.80 14.47 -6.84
C SER A 56 -14.60 15.08 -8.24
N TYR A 57 -13.36 15.28 -8.67
CA TYR A 57 -13.06 15.76 -10.01
C TYR A 57 -13.48 14.72 -11.06
N VAL A 58 -13.08 13.45 -10.88
CA VAL A 58 -13.38 12.38 -11.85
C VAL A 58 -14.88 12.14 -11.99
N THR A 59 -15.59 12.01 -10.86
CA THR A 59 -17.02 11.66 -10.87
C THR A 59 -17.96 12.85 -10.91
N GLY A 60 -17.45 14.04 -10.68
CA GLY A 60 -18.23 15.29 -10.64
C GLY A 60 -18.51 15.90 -12.00
N GLY A 61 -19.15 17.06 -11.98
CA GLY A 61 -19.61 17.75 -13.20
C GLY A 61 -18.51 18.19 -14.16
N ILE A 62 -17.24 18.24 -13.70
CA ILE A 62 -16.12 18.67 -14.55
C ILE A 62 -15.68 17.54 -15.49
N ALA A 63 -15.37 16.36 -14.95
CA ALA A 63 -14.90 15.23 -15.75
C ALA A 63 -16.03 14.30 -16.18
N GLN A 64 -17.14 14.26 -15.45
CA GLN A 64 -18.32 13.41 -15.71
C GLN A 64 -17.92 11.97 -16.01
N GLY A 65 -16.97 11.48 -15.21
CA GLY A 65 -16.27 10.25 -15.46
C GLY A 65 -16.72 9.10 -14.56
N THR A 66 -16.00 8.01 -14.71
CA THR A 66 -16.21 6.77 -13.97
C THR A 66 -14.91 6.26 -13.38
N ILE A 67 -15.02 5.51 -12.28
CA ILE A 67 -13.91 4.83 -11.63
C ILE A 67 -14.22 3.34 -11.64
N THR A 68 -13.31 2.55 -12.19
CA THR A 68 -13.49 1.10 -12.37
C THR A 68 -12.29 0.32 -11.79
N PRO A 69 -12.51 -0.65 -10.87
CA PRO A 69 -13.78 -0.96 -10.21
C PRO A 69 -14.29 0.20 -9.34
N PRO A 70 -15.58 0.22 -9.00
CA PRO A 70 -16.13 1.23 -8.10
C PRO A 70 -15.44 1.24 -6.76
N LEU A 71 -15.18 2.43 -6.23
CA LEU A 71 -14.57 2.59 -4.92
C LEU A 71 -15.49 2.04 -3.81
N GLN A 72 -14.91 1.34 -2.86
CA GLN A 72 -15.61 0.85 -1.67
C GLN A 72 -15.37 1.81 -0.51
N GLY A 73 -16.42 2.51 -0.07
CA GLY A 73 -16.26 3.55 0.96
C GLY A 73 -15.30 4.67 0.57
N GLY A 74 -15.20 5.00 -0.71
CA GLY A 74 -14.28 6.00 -1.22
C GLY A 74 -12.84 5.52 -1.43
N GLN A 75 -12.58 4.22 -1.22
CA GLN A 75 -11.23 3.63 -1.30
C GLN A 75 -11.10 2.68 -2.48
N ALA A 76 -9.96 2.72 -3.16
CA ALA A 76 -9.56 1.71 -4.11
C ALA A 76 -8.96 0.50 -3.37
N SER A 77 -9.28 -0.71 -3.85
CA SER A 77 -8.76 -1.95 -3.27
C SER A 77 -7.81 -2.63 -4.24
N TYR A 78 -6.67 -3.05 -3.73
CA TYR A 78 -5.62 -3.73 -4.48
C TYR A 78 -5.32 -5.08 -3.85
N GLY A 79 -5.30 -6.13 -4.64
CA GLY A 79 -5.04 -7.51 -4.22
C GLY A 79 -5.24 -8.48 -5.39
N PRO A 80 -4.90 -9.74 -5.20
CA PRO A 80 -4.31 -10.34 -4.00
C PRO A 80 -2.89 -9.88 -3.72
N ALA A 81 -2.47 -9.95 -2.47
CA ALA A 81 -1.10 -9.70 -2.05
C ALA A 81 -0.24 -10.95 -2.21
N SER A 82 1.03 -10.77 -2.56
CA SER A 82 2.03 -11.84 -2.66
C SER A 82 3.42 -11.32 -2.32
N GLY A 83 4.27 -12.17 -1.80
CA GLY A 83 5.64 -11.78 -1.44
C GLY A 83 6.15 -12.50 -0.21
N SER A 84 6.99 -11.84 0.55
CA SER A 84 7.53 -12.40 1.79
C SER A 84 7.67 -11.33 2.87
N TYR A 85 7.56 -11.76 4.13
CA TYR A 85 7.73 -10.92 5.30
C TYR A 85 8.42 -11.69 6.41
N ASP A 86 9.48 -11.11 6.96
CA ASP A 86 10.17 -11.61 8.14
C ASP A 86 9.74 -10.79 9.35
N ALA A 87 8.99 -11.42 10.24
CA ALA A 87 8.47 -10.77 11.45
C ALA A 87 9.56 -10.48 12.49
N ALA A 88 10.68 -11.20 12.47
CA ALA A 88 11.77 -10.99 13.41
C ALA A 88 12.57 -9.72 13.11
N SER A 89 12.84 -9.47 11.84
CA SER A 89 13.55 -8.28 11.37
C SER A 89 12.63 -7.14 10.99
N GLY A 90 11.33 -7.41 10.78
CA GLY A 90 10.36 -6.45 10.24
C GLY A 90 10.59 -6.13 8.77
N THR A 91 11.32 -7.00 8.04
CA THR A 91 11.67 -6.77 6.64
C THR A 91 10.76 -7.56 5.71
N GLY A 92 10.52 -7.04 4.52
CA GLY A 92 9.73 -7.74 3.52
C GLY A 92 9.52 -6.97 2.24
N SER A 93 9.02 -7.67 1.24
CA SER A 93 8.56 -7.05 0.00
C SER A 93 7.26 -7.72 -0.42
N ILE A 94 6.22 -6.93 -0.54
CA ILE A 94 4.86 -7.39 -0.82
C ILE A 94 4.38 -6.71 -2.09
N ARG A 95 3.96 -7.51 -3.05
CA ARG A 95 3.30 -7.04 -4.27
C ARG A 95 1.80 -7.12 -4.10
N LEU A 96 1.10 -6.13 -4.60
CA LEU A 96 -0.36 -6.05 -4.61
C LEU A 96 -0.85 -6.17 -6.04
N GLY A 97 -1.78 -7.05 -6.31
CA GLY A 97 -2.45 -7.18 -7.59
C GLY A 97 -3.57 -6.15 -7.79
N GLY A 98 -4.15 -6.13 -8.99
CA GLY A 98 -5.27 -5.27 -9.31
C GLY A 98 -4.90 -3.91 -9.88
N SER A 99 -5.91 -3.19 -10.32
CA SER A 99 -5.77 -1.84 -10.86
C SER A 99 -7.08 -1.08 -10.70
N THR A 100 -6.99 0.24 -10.72
CA THR A 100 -8.14 1.14 -10.75
C THR A 100 -8.00 2.11 -11.92
N ARG A 101 -9.00 2.17 -12.79
CA ARG A 101 -9.04 3.05 -13.94
C ARG A 101 -9.96 4.22 -13.67
N TYR A 102 -9.51 5.39 -14.03
CA TYR A 102 -10.20 6.67 -13.94
C TYR A 102 -10.41 7.20 -15.35
N GLU A 103 -11.65 7.26 -15.79
CA GLU A 103 -12.00 7.77 -17.11
C GLU A 103 -12.93 8.98 -16.97
N GLY A 104 -12.81 9.94 -17.88
CA GLY A 104 -13.66 11.11 -17.88
C GLY A 104 -13.38 12.05 -19.05
N ARG A 105 -14.08 13.19 -19.08
CA ARG A 105 -13.92 14.23 -20.08
C ARG A 105 -14.06 13.68 -21.53
N HIS A 106 -15.00 12.75 -21.74
CA HIS A 106 -15.19 12.10 -23.05
C HIS A 106 -13.93 11.41 -23.60
N GLY A 107 -13.13 10.80 -22.72
CA GLY A 107 -11.90 10.10 -23.07
C GLY A 107 -10.62 10.95 -23.03
N ALA A 108 -10.71 12.24 -22.71
CA ALA A 108 -9.54 13.08 -22.51
C ALA A 108 -8.81 12.77 -21.19
N LEU A 109 -9.51 12.18 -20.23
CA LEU A 109 -8.95 11.62 -19.01
C LEU A 109 -9.07 10.10 -19.08
N ASP A 110 -7.92 9.43 -19.07
CA ASP A 110 -7.85 7.96 -19.00
C ASP A 110 -6.56 7.61 -18.24
N VAL A 111 -6.69 7.35 -16.96
CA VAL A 111 -5.57 7.03 -16.08
C VAL A 111 -5.84 5.73 -15.36
N THR A 112 -4.90 4.82 -15.42
CA THR A 112 -4.92 3.57 -14.65
C THR A 112 -3.84 3.62 -13.59
N SER A 113 -4.23 3.44 -12.33
CA SER A 113 -3.30 3.12 -11.27
C SER A 113 -3.22 1.61 -11.10
N SER A 114 -2.04 1.06 -11.28
CA SER A 114 -1.78 -0.35 -11.07
C SER A 114 -1.23 -0.58 -9.68
N ALA A 115 -1.44 -1.79 -9.22
CA ALA A 115 -0.98 -2.24 -7.93
C ALA A 115 0.51 -2.06 -7.77
N GLY A 116 0.83 -1.62 -6.61
CA GLY A 116 2.15 -1.29 -6.22
C GLY A 116 2.90 -2.41 -5.52
N ARG A 117 4.05 -2.02 -5.04
CA ARG A 117 4.89 -2.81 -4.16
C ARG A 117 5.03 -2.08 -2.84
N LEU A 118 4.93 -2.82 -1.76
CA LEU A 118 5.28 -2.37 -0.42
C LEU A 118 6.63 -2.98 -0.07
N ASP A 119 7.64 -2.14 0.11
CA ASP A 119 8.95 -2.53 0.60
C ASP A 119 9.10 -2.12 2.05
N LEU A 120 9.47 -3.09 2.88
CA LEU A 120 9.69 -2.94 4.32
C LEU A 120 11.17 -3.24 4.60
N PRO A 121 12.04 -2.23 4.65
CA PRO A 121 13.45 -2.43 4.97
C PRO A 121 13.72 -2.60 6.47
N GLY A 122 12.70 -2.49 7.30
CA GLY A 122 12.79 -2.63 8.76
C GLY A 122 11.45 -2.40 9.44
N PRO A 123 11.39 -2.58 10.78
CA PRO A 123 10.13 -2.65 11.53
C PRO A 123 9.39 -1.30 11.62
N THR A 124 10.06 -0.20 11.35
CA THR A 124 9.47 1.16 11.52
C THR A 124 9.47 1.98 10.23
N THR A 125 9.93 1.40 9.13
CA THR A 125 10.05 2.10 7.85
C THR A 125 9.46 1.26 6.72
N GLY A 126 8.87 1.94 5.75
CA GLY A 126 8.33 1.29 4.56
C GLY A 126 8.15 2.29 3.44
N ALA A 127 8.15 1.79 2.22
CA ALA A 127 7.87 2.55 1.01
C ALA A 127 6.78 1.84 0.20
N VAL A 128 5.81 2.62 -0.25
CA VAL A 128 4.75 2.15 -1.16
C VAL A 128 5.04 2.73 -2.54
N TYR A 129 5.06 1.86 -3.52
CA TYR A 129 5.22 2.20 -4.93
C TYR A 129 3.91 1.88 -5.65
N ALA A 130 3.50 2.75 -6.54
CA ALA A 130 2.36 2.53 -7.42
C ALA A 130 2.73 3.00 -8.82
N ASP A 131 2.25 2.29 -9.82
CA ASP A 131 2.44 2.63 -11.22
C ASP A 131 1.19 3.33 -11.74
N PHE A 132 1.41 4.43 -12.44
CA PHE A 132 0.35 5.18 -13.11
C PHE A 132 0.66 5.23 -14.60
N ALA A 133 -0.32 4.84 -15.39
CA ALA A 133 -0.27 4.91 -16.84
C ALA A 133 -1.53 5.61 -17.37
N GLY A 134 -1.38 6.42 -18.40
CA GLY A 134 -2.53 7.06 -19.03
C GLY A 134 -2.24 8.41 -19.64
N THR A 135 -3.32 9.07 -20.06
CA THR A 135 -3.29 10.39 -20.69
C THR A 135 -4.25 11.34 -19.99
N VAL A 136 -3.83 12.59 -19.92
CA VAL A 136 -4.68 13.71 -19.52
C VAL A 136 -4.46 14.80 -20.57
N ASN A 137 -5.47 15.04 -21.42
CA ASN A 137 -5.46 16.05 -22.50
C ASN A 137 -6.39 17.23 -22.18
#